data_3def4768fb98f55cabbb4734ba36dcfc
#
_entry.id   3def4768fb98f55cabbb4734ba36dcfc
#
_cell.length_a   1.000
_cell.length_b   1.000
_cell.length_c   1.000
_cell.angle_alpha   90.00
_cell.angle_beta   90.00
_cell.angle_gamma   90.00
#
_symmetry.space_group_name_H-M   'P 1'
#
loop_
_entity.id
_entity.type
_entity.pdbx_description
1 polymer ?
#
loop_
_entity_poly.entity_id
_entity_poly.type
_entity_poly.pdbx_seq_one_letter_code
_entity_poly.pdbx_strand_id
1 'polypeptide(L)'
;RDTWNVKDGTEYTAEELIDNVSRYSSYWRSSGGGITASGGEATLQADFLAELFAIAKERDIHTCLDTSGFVDIEKIDKVLDNTDLVLLDIKHMNEEEAKNLTGVGIEKTLKLARHLDERNIPIWLRHVLVPGITDSEENLSQIGELAASLNNIDRLEILPYHTMGVHKWENMGLDYELKDVRDADADDVARAAEIIEKHGVKVFNNKK
;
A
#
# COMPACT_ATOMS: atom_id res chain seq x y z
N ARG A 1 -14.62 7.11 -17.35
CA ARG A 1 -13.13 7.14 -17.41
C ARG A 1 -12.71 5.94 -18.21
N ASP A 2 -11.95 6.19 -19.27
CA ASP A 2 -11.56 5.18 -20.23
C ASP A 2 -10.76 4.09 -19.54
N THR A 3 -11.23 2.87 -19.71
CA THR A 3 -10.52 1.68 -19.28
C THR A 3 -9.15 1.66 -19.94
N TRP A 4 -8.12 1.51 -19.15
CA TRP A 4 -6.78 1.27 -19.63
C TRP A 4 -6.80 0.06 -20.54
N ASN A 5 -6.61 0.27 -21.83
CA ASN A 5 -6.42 -0.82 -22.79
C ASN A 5 -5.02 -1.39 -22.55
N VAL A 6 -4.93 -2.37 -21.66
CA VAL A 6 -3.71 -3.15 -21.47
C VAL A 6 -3.56 -4.05 -22.69
N LYS A 7 -2.93 -3.55 -23.73
CA LYS A 7 -2.68 -4.32 -24.98
C LYS A 7 -1.71 -5.49 -24.77
N ASP A 8 -0.96 -5.49 -23.66
CA ASP A 8 0.15 -6.42 -23.41
C ASP A 8 -0.02 -7.21 -22.10
N GLY A 9 -1.24 -7.33 -21.57
CA GLY A 9 -1.54 -8.16 -20.40
C GLY A 9 -1.49 -9.65 -20.76
N THR A 10 -0.89 -10.46 -19.87
CA THR A 10 -0.95 -11.92 -19.97
C THR A 10 -2.00 -12.42 -19.01
N GLU A 11 -2.93 -13.24 -19.48
CA GLU A 11 -3.93 -13.90 -18.65
C GLU A 11 -3.33 -15.16 -18.04
N TYR A 12 -3.60 -15.39 -16.75
CA TYR A 12 -3.21 -16.57 -16.01
C TYR A 12 -4.40 -17.07 -15.18
N THR A 13 -4.50 -18.39 -15.01
CA THR A 13 -5.21 -18.95 -13.88
C THR A 13 -4.37 -18.77 -12.60
N ALA A 14 -4.99 -18.86 -11.43
CA ALA A 14 -4.27 -18.72 -10.16
C ALA A 14 -3.18 -19.80 -10.02
N GLU A 15 -3.45 -21.02 -10.45
CA GLU A 15 -2.52 -22.14 -10.40
C GLU A 15 -1.33 -21.94 -11.35
N GLU A 16 -1.56 -21.53 -12.61
CA GLU A 16 -0.49 -21.21 -13.56
C GLU A 16 0.40 -20.08 -13.04
N LEU A 17 -0.20 -19.07 -12.41
CA LEU A 17 0.58 -17.96 -11.86
C LEU A 17 1.46 -18.42 -10.69
N ILE A 18 0.93 -19.22 -9.75
CA ILE A 18 1.72 -19.78 -8.64
C ILE A 18 2.82 -20.70 -9.17
N ASP A 19 2.55 -21.53 -10.16
CA ASP A 19 3.59 -22.38 -10.78
C ASP A 19 4.71 -21.52 -11.42
N ASN A 20 4.33 -20.43 -12.07
CA ASN A 20 5.29 -19.53 -12.69
C ASN A 20 6.18 -18.83 -11.65
N VAL A 21 5.57 -18.26 -10.59
CA VAL A 21 6.34 -17.55 -9.56
C VAL A 21 7.13 -18.50 -8.66
N SER A 22 6.71 -19.75 -8.50
CA SER A 22 7.41 -20.78 -7.72
C SER A 22 8.83 -21.08 -8.22
N ARG A 23 9.15 -20.74 -9.46
CA ARG A 23 10.51 -20.79 -10.02
C ARG A 23 11.50 -19.92 -9.25
N TYR A 24 11.00 -18.90 -8.57
CA TYR A 24 11.77 -17.96 -7.76
C TYR A 24 11.80 -18.34 -6.27
N SER A 25 11.32 -19.54 -5.91
CA SER A 25 11.20 -20.00 -4.50
C SER A 25 12.51 -19.98 -3.71
N SER A 26 13.65 -20.12 -4.37
CA SER A 26 14.97 -20.02 -3.72
C SER A 26 15.20 -18.63 -3.08
N TYR A 27 14.62 -17.57 -3.61
CA TYR A 27 14.79 -16.22 -3.07
C TYR A 27 14.00 -16.03 -1.78
N TRP A 28 12.73 -16.41 -1.74
CA TRP A 28 11.93 -16.20 -0.53
C TRP A 28 12.15 -17.24 0.56
N ARG A 29 12.56 -18.47 0.22
CA ARG A 29 12.91 -19.48 1.24
C ARG A 29 14.07 -19.08 2.13
N SER A 30 15.02 -18.32 1.61
CA SER A 30 16.18 -17.82 2.37
C SER A 30 15.89 -16.51 3.12
N SER A 31 14.92 -15.72 2.68
CA SER A 31 14.63 -14.39 3.23
C SER A 31 13.36 -14.35 4.09
N GLY A 32 12.56 -15.43 4.12
CA GLY A 32 11.23 -15.42 4.75
C GLY A 32 10.19 -14.62 3.98
N GLY A 33 10.46 -14.31 2.71
CA GLY A 33 9.55 -13.57 1.83
C GLY A 33 8.51 -14.49 1.19
N GLY A 34 7.84 -13.97 0.15
CA GLY A 34 6.80 -14.69 -0.58
C GLY A 34 6.36 -13.91 -1.82
N ILE A 35 5.06 -13.86 -2.04
CA ILE A 35 4.46 -13.10 -3.12
C ILE A 35 3.75 -11.86 -2.60
N THR A 36 3.83 -10.76 -3.35
CA THR A 36 3.06 -9.54 -3.10
C THR A 36 2.14 -9.29 -4.28
N ALA A 37 0.84 -9.24 -4.02
CA ALA A 37 -0.14 -8.79 -5.01
C ALA A 37 -0.22 -7.27 -4.94
N SER A 38 0.11 -6.61 -6.04
CA SER A 38 0.15 -5.16 -6.19
C SER A 38 -0.36 -4.78 -7.59
N GLY A 39 -0.16 -3.55 -8.02
CA GLY A 39 -0.51 -3.06 -9.35
C GLY A 39 -1.24 -1.73 -9.29
N GLY A 40 -2.31 -1.53 -10.07
CA GLY A 40 -3.19 -0.39 -9.87
C GLY A 40 -3.90 -0.50 -8.52
N GLU A 41 -4.84 -1.45 -8.42
CA GLU A 41 -5.44 -1.89 -7.16
C GLU A 41 -5.75 -3.39 -7.27
N ALA A 42 -5.00 -4.21 -6.56
CA ALA A 42 -5.10 -5.68 -6.66
C ALA A 42 -6.49 -6.21 -6.26
N THR A 43 -7.16 -5.53 -5.32
CA THR A 43 -8.48 -5.91 -4.80
C THR A 43 -9.60 -5.78 -5.83
N LEU A 44 -9.38 -5.15 -6.99
CA LEU A 44 -10.33 -5.13 -8.10
C LEU A 44 -10.54 -6.53 -8.72
N GLN A 45 -9.62 -7.47 -8.48
CA GLN A 45 -9.69 -8.86 -8.88
C GLN A 45 -9.81 -9.78 -7.67
N ALA A 46 -10.69 -9.46 -6.72
CA ALA A 46 -10.77 -10.10 -5.41
C ALA A 46 -10.98 -11.62 -5.49
N ASP A 47 -11.84 -12.12 -6.39
CA ASP A 47 -12.09 -13.57 -6.53
C ASP A 47 -10.83 -14.32 -6.99
N PHE A 48 -10.14 -13.78 -8.01
CA PHE A 48 -8.86 -14.33 -8.48
C PHE A 48 -7.79 -14.28 -7.39
N LEU A 49 -7.71 -13.16 -6.66
CA LEU A 49 -6.73 -12.98 -5.60
C LEU A 49 -6.98 -13.92 -4.41
N ALA A 50 -8.24 -14.19 -4.08
CA ALA A 50 -8.60 -15.15 -3.04
C ALA A 50 -8.16 -16.57 -3.39
N GLU A 51 -8.37 -16.99 -4.64
CA GLU A 51 -7.90 -18.29 -5.15
C GLU A 51 -6.36 -18.34 -5.17
N LEU A 52 -5.71 -17.31 -5.68
CA LEU A 52 -4.25 -17.21 -5.74
C LEU A 52 -3.61 -17.34 -4.35
N PHE A 53 -4.12 -16.62 -3.36
CA PHE A 53 -3.59 -16.65 -2.01
C PHE A 53 -3.89 -17.97 -1.29
N ALA A 54 -5.05 -18.59 -1.54
CA ALA A 54 -5.34 -19.91 -1.01
C ALA A 54 -4.33 -20.95 -1.52
N ILE A 55 -4.06 -21.01 -2.83
CA ILE A 55 -3.05 -21.92 -3.40
C ILE A 55 -1.65 -21.59 -2.87
N ALA A 56 -1.31 -20.31 -2.71
CA ALA A 56 -0.02 -19.89 -2.14
C ALA A 56 0.15 -20.43 -0.71
N LYS A 57 -0.89 -20.35 0.13
CA LYS A 57 -0.87 -20.89 1.50
C LYS A 57 -0.72 -22.41 1.53
N GLU A 58 -1.39 -23.13 0.64
CA GLU A 58 -1.21 -24.60 0.52
C GLU A 58 0.22 -25.00 0.17
N ARG A 59 1.00 -24.09 -0.43
CA ARG A 59 2.39 -24.30 -0.83
C ARG A 59 3.41 -23.65 0.14
N ASP A 60 2.98 -23.22 1.32
CA ASP A 60 3.81 -22.54 2.33
C ASP A 60 4.47 -21.26 1.78
N ILE A 61 3.77 -20.53 0.89
CA ILE A 61 4.23 -19.25 0.35
C ILE A 61 3.56 -18.12 1.13
N HIS A 62 4.37 -17.22 1.70
CA HIS A 62 3.90 -16.03 2.38
C HIS A 62 3.20 -15.09 1.39
N THR A 63 2.05 -14.55 1.80
CA THR A 63 1.18 -13.71 0.98
C THR A 63 1.11 -12.30 1.52
N CYS A 64 1.31 -11.34 0.64
CA CYS A 64 1.24 -9.92 0.96
C CYS A 64 0.29 -9.20 0.01
N LEU A 65 -0.64 -8.42 0.56
CA LEU A 65 -1.55 -7.56 -0.19
C LEU A 65 -1.06 -6.11 -0.12
N ASP A 66 -0.81 -5.50 -1.27
CA ASP A 66 -0.48 -4.09 -1.42
C ASP A 66 -1.72 -3.34 -1.94
N THR A 67 -2.29 -2.45 -1.12
CA THR A 67 -3.56 -1.79 -1.41
C THR A 67 -3.64 -0.37 -0.87
N SER A 68 -4.40 0.47 -1.57
CA SER A 68 -4.84 1.78 -1.06
C SER A 68 -5.93 1.67 0.02
N GLY A 69 -6.51 0.50 0.20
CA GLY A 69 -7.62 0.25 1.12
C GLY A 69 -8.96 0.82 0.67
N PHE A 70 -9.06 1.41 -0.53
CA PHE A 70 -10.33 1.89 -1.06
C PHE A 70 -11.15 0.73 -1.64
N VAL A 71 -11.62 -0.14 -0.77
CA VAL A 71 -12.35 -1.36 -1.11
C VAL A 71 -13.54 -1.60 -0.18
N ASP A 72 -14.52 -2.35 -0.63
CA ASP A 72 -15.60 -2.87 0.21
C ASP A 72 -15.10 -4.15 0.89
N ILE A 73 -15.08 -4.18 2.21
CA ILE A 73 -14.48 -5.26 3.01
C ILE A 73 -15.08 -6.61 2.64
N GLU A 74 -16.40 -6.66 2.46
CA GLU A 74 -17.13 -7.89 2.13
C GLU A 74 -16.64 -8.55 0.83
N LYS A 75 -16.03 -7.77 -0.06
CA LYS A 75 -15.49 -8.29 -1.33
C LYS A 75 -14.13 -8.94 -1.16
N ILE A 76 -13.39 -8.56 -0.12
CA ILE A 76 -12.01 -9.03 0.08
C ILE A 76 -11.83 -9.93 1.30
N ASP A 77 -12.88 -10.21 2.07
CA ASP A 77 -12.78 -11.08 3.26
C ASP A 77 -12.12 -12.43 2.95
N LYS A 78 -12.48 -13.05 1.82
CA LYS A 78 -11.84 -14.31 1.37
C LYS A 78 -10.36 -14.15 1.01
N VAL A 79 -9.96 -12.97 0.53
CA VAL A 79 -8.54 -12.66 0.28
C VAL A 79 -7.82 -12.59 1.62
N LEU A 80 -8.41 -11.87 2.57
CA LEU A 80 -7.84 -11.66 3.90
C LEU A 80 -7.69 -12.97 4.70
N ASP A 81 -8.53 -14.00 4.44
CA ASP A 81 -8.40 -15.34 5.06
C ASP A 81 -7.05 -15.99 4.79
N ASN A 82 -6.40 -15.63 3.68
CA ASN A 82 -5.13 -16.18 3.25
C ASN A 82 -4.03 -15.11 3.09
N THR A 83 -4.18 -13.96 3.78
CA THR A 83 -3.21 -12.86 3.74
C THR A 83 -2.37 -12.85 5.02
N ASP A 84 -1.05 -12.88 4.87
CA ASP A 84 -0.11 -12.82 6.00
C ASP A 84 0.30 -11.40 6.36
N LEU A 85 0.25 -10.46 5.41
CA LEU A 85 0.66 -9.08 5.59
C LEU A 85 -0.11 -8.16 4.65
N VAL A 86 -0.49 -6.99 5.12
CA VAL A 86 -1.05 -5.93 4.27
C VAL A 86 -0.12 -4.71 4.27
N LEU A 87 0.29 -4.27 3.08
CA LEU A 87 0.89 -2.96 2.87
C LEU A 87 -0.26 -1.99 2.63
N LEU A 88 -0.56 -1.15 3.61
CA LEU A 88 -1.69 -0.24 3.57
C LEU A 88 -1.23 1.21 3.39
N ASP A 89 -1.64 1.82 2.29
CA ASP A 89 -1.26 3.19 1.98
C ASP A 89 -2.26 4.20 2.56
N ILE A 90 -1.79 5.09 3.42
CA ILE A 90 -2.52 6.29 3.84
C ILE A 90 -2.05 7.47 2.98
N LYS A 91 -2.94 7.98 2.14
CA LYS A 91 -2.59 9.08 1.23
C LYS A 91 -2.76 10.45 1.91
N HIS A 92 -3.88 10.66 2.62
CA HIS A 92 -4.13 11.83 3.45
C HIS A 92 -5.21 11.50 4.49
N MET A 93 -5.12 12.01 5.73
CA MET A 93 -6.10 11.72 6.79
C MET A 93 -7.37 12.58 6.68
N ASN A 94 -7.31 13.75 6.05
CA ASN A 94 -8.47 14.56 5.77
C ASN A 94 -9.22 14.03 4.54
N GLU A 95 -10.55 13.89 4.66
CA GLU A 95 -11.42 13.29 3.63
C GLU A 95 -11.45 14.10 2.32
N GLU A 96 -11.46 15.44 2.41
CA GLU A 96 -11.50 16.30 1.23
C GLU A 96 -10.15 16.33 0.52
N GLU A 97 -9.06 16.44 1.28
CA GLU A 97 -7.71 16.43 0.73
C GLU A 97 -7.38 15.07 0.11
N ALA A 98 -7.82 13.96 0.73
CA ALA A 98 -7.69 12.63 0.14
C ALA A 98 -8.41 12.55 -1.21
N LYS A 99 -9.64 13.09 -1.31
CA LYS A 99 -10.40 13.15 -2.57
C LYS A 99 -9.74 14.04 -3.62
N ASN A 100 -9.21 15.17 -3.21
CA ASN A 100 -8.49 16.08 -4.12
C ASN A 100 -7.25 15.39 -4.70
N LEU A 101 -6.50 14.67 -3.86
CA LEU A 101 -5.25 14.03 -4.24
C LEU A 101 -5.44 12.75 -5.07
N THR A 102 -6.45 11.94 -4.76
CA THR A 102 -6.58 10.57 -5.30
C THR A 102 -7.89 10.31 -6.06
N GLY A 103 -8.83 11.26 -6.00
CA GLY A 103 -10.19 11.09 -6.50
C GLY A 103 -11.12 10.30 -5.57
N VAL A 104 -10.62 9.80 -4.43
CA VAL A 104 -11.40 9.02 -3.45
C VAL A 104 -11.05 9.42 -2.01
N GLY A 105 -12.01 9.24 -1.09
CA GLY A 105 -11.80 9.59 0.31
C GLY A 105 -11.07 8.51 1.10
N ILE A 106 -10.76 8.83 2.37
CA ILE A 106 -9.99 7.96 3.28
C ILE A 106 -10.87 6.99 4.09
N GLU A 107 -12.18 7.20 4.14
CA GLU A 107 -13.08 6.47 5.06
C GLU A 107 -12.99 4.94 4.92
N LYS A 108 -12.97 4.42 3.68
CA LYS A 108 -12.86 2.98 3.43
C LYS A 108 -11.52 2.43 3.89
N THR A 109 -10.43 3.16 3.65
CA THR A 109 -9.08 2.78 4.09
C THR A 109 -9.00 2.68 5.62
N LEU A 110 -9.60 3.64 6.34
CA LEU A 110 -9.66 3.60 7.81
C LEU A 110 -10.53 2.45 8.33
N LYS A 111 -11.63 2.13 7.65
CA LYS A 111 -12.45 0.95 7.98
C LYS A 111 -11.66 -0.33 7.79
N LEU A 112 -10.93 -0.45 6.67
CA LEU A 112 -10.07 -1.60 6.42
C LEU A 112 -8.97 -1.73 7.48
N ALA A 113 -8.29 -0.64 7.84
CA ALA A 113 -7.26 -0.68 8.88
C ALA A 113 -7.78 -1.28 10.20
N ARG A 114 -8.98 -0.86 10.65
CA ARG A 114 -9.62 -1.40 11.86
C ARG A 114 -10.03 -2.86 11.69
N HIS A 115 -10.56 -3.23 10.55
CA HIS A 115 -10.94 -4.62 10.25
C HIS A 115 -9.73 -5.56 10.25
N LEU A 116 -8.59 -5.10 9.74
CA LEU A 116 -7.32 -5.84 9.80
C LEU A 116 -6.84 -6.00 11.26
N ASP A 117 -7.00 -4.96 12.09
CA ASP A 117 -6.67 -5.01 13.52
C ASP A 117 -7.54 -6.03 14.26
N GLU A 118 -8.86 -6.02 14.03
CA GLU A 118 -9.81 -6.99 14.59
C GLU A 118 -9.46 -8.43 14.22
N ARG A 119 -8.93 -8.65 13.02
CA ARG A 119 -8.52 -9.95 12.50
C ARG A 119 -7.07 -10.32 12.87
N ASN A 120 -6.34 -9.43 13.54
CA ASN A 120 -4.91 -9.58 13.84
C ASN A 120 -4.04 -9.87 12.60
N ILE A 121 -4.38 -9.27 11.45
CA ILE A 121 -3.58 -9.35 10.24
C ILE A 121 -2.53 -8.25 10.30
N PRO A 122 -1.22 -8.56 10.23
CA PRO A 122 -0.15 -7.57 10.31
C PRO A 122 -0.26 -6.49 9.23
N ILE A 123 0.01 -5.24 9.62
CA ILE A 123 -0.01 -4.09 8.72
C ILE A 123 1.37 -3.44 8.66
N TRP A 124 1.86 -3.21 7.45
CA TRP A 124 2.85 -2.18 7.20
C TRP A 124 2.12 -0.94 6.70
N LEU A 125 1.99 0.04 7.59
CA LEU A 125 1.35 1.30 7.26
C LEU A 125 2.34 2.18 6.51
N ARG A 126 1.96 2.67 5.33
CA ARG A 126 2.83 3.48 4.49
C ARG A 126 2.20 4.84 4.21
N HIS A 127 3.02 5.87 4.18
CA HIS A 127 2.62 7.22 3.81
C HIS A 127 3.59 7.83 2.82
N VAL A 128 3.07 8.30 1.67
CA VAL A 128 3.87 9.04 0.69
C VAL A 128 3.95 10.49 1.14
N LEU A 129 5.15 10.93 1.49
CA LEU A 129 5.44 12.29 1.94
C LEU A 129 5.66 13.21 0.75
N VAL A 130 4.64 13.99 0.40
CA VAL A 130 4.66 14.97 -0.69
C VAL A 130 4.78 16.37 -0.10
N PRO A 131 5.93 17.05 -0.26
CA PRO A 131 6.15 18.37 0.31
C PRO A 131 5.08 19.39 -0.07
N GLY A 132 4.51 20.07 0.93
CA GLY A 132 3.45 21.06 0.77
C GLY A 132 2.05 20.49 0.51
N ILE A 133 1.89 19.17 0.45
CA ILE A 133 0.60 18.51 0.19
C ILE A 133 0.22 17.55 1.32
N THR A 134 1.08 16.58 1.63
CA THR A 134 0.76 15.55 2.63
C THR A 134 1.59 15.66 3.90
N ASP A 135 2.47 16.64 3.99
CA ASP A 135 3.49 16.82 5.02
C ASP A 135 3.08 17.80 6.14
N SER A 136 1.80 18.22 6.21
CA SER A 136 1.33 19.09 7.29
C SER A 136 1.44 18.40 8.66
N GLU A 137 1.73 19.17 9.71
CA GLU A 137 1.85 18.64 11.08
C GLU A 137 0.56 17.93 11.52
N GLU A 138 -0.60 18.50 11.16
CA GLU A 138 -1.90 17.92 11.47
C GLU A 138 -2.09 16.53 10.82
N ASN A 139 -1.79 16.41 9.51
CA ASN A 139 -1.91 15.14 8.79
C ASN A 139 -0.98 14.07 9.37
N LEU A 140 0.28 14.42 9.62
CA LEU A 140 1.28 13.52 10.17
C LEU A 140 0.94 13.09 11.60
N SER A 141 0.42 14.01 12.44
CA SER A 141 -0.05 13.71 13.79
C SER A 141 -1.22 12.70 13.75
N GLN A 142 -2.21 12.92 12.87
CA GLN A 142 -3.34 12.00 12.72
C GLN A 142 -2.90 10.61 12.23
N ILE A 143 -1.87 10.52 11.38
CA ILE A 143 -1.27 9.22 10.99
C ILE A 143 -0.65 8.53 12.21
N GLY A 144 0.06 9.27 13.05
CA GLY A 144 0.64 8.77 14.31
C GLY A 144 -0.45 8.28 15.27
N GLU A 145 -1.54 9.05 15.44
CA GLU A 145 -2.70 8.67 16.25
C GLU A 145 -3.36 7.39 15.74
N LEU A 146 -3.58 7.29 14.42
CA LEU A 146 -4.12 6.07 13.81
C LEU A 146 -3.21 4.87 14.12
N ALA A 147 -1.92 4.99 13.86
CA ALA A 147 -0.98 3.90 14.08
C ALA A 147 -0.91 3.49 15.55
N ALA A 148 -0.96 4.44 16.49
CA ALA A 148 -1.00 4.17 17.93
C ALA A 148 -2.31 3.51 18.40
N SER A 149 -3.40 3.67 17.64
CA SER A 149 -4.71 3.09 17.97
C SER A 149 -4.88 1.64 17.52
N LEU A 150 -3.97 1.12 16.69
CA LEU A 150 -4.00 -0.23 16.14
C LEU A 150 -2.94 -1.11 16.81
N ASN A 151 -3.27 -2.38 17.08
CA ASN A 151 -2.39 -3.30 17.81
C ASN A 151 -1.49 -4.13 16.87
N ASN A 152 -1.79 -4.15 15.59
CA ASN A 152 -1.20 -5.02 14.58
C ASN A 152 -0.28 -4.29 13.58
N ILE A 153 0.17 -3.09 13.92
CA ILE A 153 1.14 -2.34 13.11
C ILE A 153 2.54 -2.91 13.34
N ASP A 154 3.01 -3.71 12.40
CA ASP A 154 4.40 -4.23 12.41
C ASP A 154 5.39 -3.15 12.01
N ARG A 155 4.97 -2.24 11.11
CA ARG A 155 5.84 -1.22 10.56
C ARG A 155 5.04 0.01 10.12
N LEU A 156 5.61 1.19 10.35
CA LEU A 156 5.18 2.43 9.72
C LEU A 156 6.33 2.98 8.88
N GLU A 157 6.09 3.18 7.59
CA GLU A 157 7.09 3.69 6.64
C GLU A 157 6.67 5.02 6.04
N ILE A 158 7.60 5.96 6.00
CA ILE A 158 7.49 7.19 5.22
C ILE A 158 8.20 6.96 3.90
N LEU A 159 7.45 7.10 2.80
CA LEU A 159 7.96 6.99 1.45
C LEU A 159 8.17 8.40 0.89
N PRO A 160 9.42 8.87 0.74
CA PRO A 160 9.66 10.20 0.19
C PRO A 160 9.19 10.27 -1.26
N TYR A 161 8.40 11.30 -1.58
CA TYR A 161 8.00 11.59 -2.94
C TYR A 161 9.22 11.89 -3.82
N HIS A 162 9.19 11.41 -5.06
CA HIS A 162 10.22 11.67 -6.06
C HIS A 162 9.62 11.74 -7.47
N THR A 163 10.25 12.53 -8.33
CA THR A 163 9.78 12.82 -9.69
C THR A 163 10.15 11.77 -10.74
N MET A 164 10.81 10.66 -10.36
CA MET A 164 11.27 9.62 -11.30
C MET A 164 10.16 9.01 -12.18
N GLY A 165 8.90 9.07 -11.75
CA GLY A 165 7.76 8.54 -12.49
C GLY A 165 7.16 9.51 -13.53
N VAL A 166 7.56 10.77 -13.54
CA VAL A 166 6.95 11.83 -14.37
C VAL A 166 6.99 11.50 -15.86
N HIS A 167 8.12 10.97 -16.34
CA HIS A 167 8.29 10.57 -17.75
C HIS A 167 7.23 9.55 -18.23
N LYS A 168 6.64 8.77 -17.33
CA LYS A 168 5.57 7.81 -17.69
C LYS A 168 4.28 8.54 -18.05
N TRP A 169 3.97 9.63 -17.34
CA TRP A 169 2.82 10.48 -17.62
C TRP A 169 3.00 11.21 -18.96
N GLU A 170 4.19 11.75 -19.20
CA GLU A 170 4.55 12.40 -20.47
C GLU A 170 4.43 11.42 -21.64
N ASN A 171 4.93 10.19 -21.49
CA ASN A 171 4.81 9.15 -22.51
C ASN A 171 3.37 8.73 -22.82
N MET A 172 2.46 8.92 -21.87
CA MET A 172 1.01 8.68 -22.03
C MET A 172 0.26 9.91 -22.55
N GLY A 173 0.95 11.04 -22.75
CA GLY A 173 0.33 12.30 -23.15
C GLY A 173 -0.59 12.90 -22.06
N LEU A 174 -0.34 12.58 -20.79
CA LEU A 174 -1.09 13.07 -19.66
C LEU A 174 -0.30 14.13 -18.90
N ASP A 175 -1.00 15.18 -18.46
CA ASP A 175 -0.40 16.19 -17.58
C ASP A 175 -0.17 15.57 -16.18
N TYR A 176 1.01 15.83 -15.63
CA TYR A 176 1.35 15.41 -14.27
C TYR A 176 1.03 16.55 -13.29
N GLU A 177 0.06 16.33 -12.42
CA GLU A 177 -0.45 17.38 -11.52
C GLU A 177 0.58 17.87 -10.51
N LEU A 178 1.57 17.03 -10.13
CA LEU A 178 2.62 17.35 -9.15
C LEU A 178 3.93 17.81 -9.81
N LYS A 179 3.91 18.30 -11.06
CA LYS A 179 5.11 18.70 -11.82
C LYS A 179 5.95 19.79 -11.15
N ASP A 180 5.29 20.65 -10.37
CA ASP A 180 5.92 21.79 -9.68
C ASP A 180 6.29 21.46 -8.20
N VAL A 181 6.04 20.21 -7.77
CA VAL A 181 6.38 19.75 -6.42
C VAL A 181 7.79 19.18 -6.43
N ARG A 182 8.62 19.67 -5.52
CA ARG A 182 9.98 19.15 -5.35
C ARG A 182 10.00 17.74 -4.77
N ASP A 183 11.05 17.00 -5.01
CA ASP A 183 11.31 15.75 -4.30
C ASP A 183 11.42 16.01 -2.78
N ALA A 184 10.93 15.05 -1.98
CA ALA A 184 11.12 15.07 -0.54
C ALA A 184 12.57 14.69 -0.20
N ASP A 185 13.19 15.46 0.69
CA ASP A 185 14.55 15.23 1.12
C ASP A 185 14.64 14.54 2.50
N ALA A 186 15.84 14.31 2.98
CA ALA A 186 16.08 13.64 4.26
C ALA A 186 15.57 14.45 5.46
N ASP A 187 15.58 15.78 5.39
CA ASP A 187 15.11 16.66 6.45
C ASP A 187 13.56 16.62 6.53
N ASP A 188 12.88 16.57 5.38
CA ASP A 188 11.42 16.37 5.34
C ASP A 188 11.02 15.05 6.02
N VAL A 189 11.73 13.96 5.68
CA VAL A 189 11.48 12.64 6.26
C VAL A 189 11.76 12.62 7.75
N ALA A 190 12.85 13.26 8.19
CA ALA A 190 13.21 13.34 9.61
C ALA A 190 12.16 14.12 10.41
N ARG A 191 11.70 15.27 9.89
CA ARG A 191 10.63 16.08 10.49
C ARG A 191 9.33 15.29 10.59
N ALA A 192 8.94 14.61 9.51
CA ALA A 192 7.72 13.83 9.49
C ALA A 192 7.78 12.65 10.50
N ALA A 193 8.92 11.96 10.58
CA ALA A 193 9.14 10.90 11.55
C ALA A 193 9.04 11.42 12.99
N GLU A 194 9.66 12.56 13.30
CA GLU A 194 9.59 13.18 14.64
C GLU A 194 8.14 13.48 15.06
N ILE A 195 7.32 14.00 14.15
CA ILE A 195 5.91 14.31 14.43
C ILE A 195 5.13 13.02 14.72
N ILE A 196 5.26 12.00 13.88
CA ILE A 196 4.56 10.73 14.01
C ILE A 196 4.98 10.00 15.30
N GLU A 197 6.28 9.99 15.61
CA GLU A 197 6.85 9.28 16.76
C GLU A 197 6.43 9.88 18.12
N LYS A 198 5.95 11.13 18.16
CA LYS A 198 5.35 11.74 19.37
C LYS A 198 4.13 10.96 19.90
N HIS A 199 3.50 10.16 19.07
CA HIS A 199 2.36 9.30 19.42
C HIS A 199 2.77 7.91 19.95
N GLY A 200 4.07 7.68 20.19
CA GLY A 200 4.58 6.42 20.77
C GLY A 200 4.77 5.28 19.76
N VAL A 201 4.60 5.57 18.48
CA VAL A 201 4.88 4.62 17.39
C VAL A 201 6.29 4.84 16.84
N LYS A 202 6.88 3.79 16.25
CA LYS A 202 8.20 3.90 15.64
C LYS A 202 8.07 3.98 14.12
N VAL A 203 8.72 4.99 13.54
CA VAL A 203 8.84 5.10 12.09
C VAL A 203 10.07 4.30 11.62
N PHE A 204 9.84 3.43 10.66
CA PHE A 204 10.90 2.66 10.04
C PHE A 204 11.49 3.45 8.86
N ASN A 205 12.70 3.94 9.03
CA ASN A 205 13.44 4.61 7.97
C ASN A 205 14.48 3.64 7.40
N ASN A 206 14.35 3.29 6.13
CA ASN A 206 15.42 2.64 5.39
C ASN A 206 16.56 3.64 5.22
N LYS A 207 17.42 3.76 6.22
CA LYS A 207 18.72 4.44 6.01
C LYS A 207 19.49 3.58 5.03
N LYS A 208 19.61 4.05 3.80
CA LYS A 208 20.64 3.57 2.87
C LYS A 208 22.01 3.97 3.33
#